data_f3d53f6383d7259a91246aae2e5a036a
#
_entry.id   f3d53f6383d7259a91246aae2e5a036a
#
_cell.length_a   1.000
_cell.length_b   1.000
_cell.length_c   1.000
_cell.angle_alpha   90.00
_cell.angle_beta   90.00
_cell.angle_gamma   90.00
#
_symmetry.space_group_name_H-M   'P 1'
#
loop_
_entity.id
_entity.type
_entity.pdbx_description
1 polymer ?
#
loop_
_entity_poly.entity_id
_entity_poly.type
_entity_poly.pdbx_seq_one_letter_code
_entity_poly.pdbx_strand_id
1 'polypeptide(L)'
;MDWHFLKLKDGLFLNTLVPVGVSLWKTQILTENASDFALYMTDVNMDNFAVRPDGTILLIDVENIVIVDRLNIKNDQSKLHHSTGEFCKDCLNFSFEDLCSHNQSDHNYYVVCKGLLVPGSYFSSKGLLHDIPKAVEIQTNLSYLLKECAEPTKIFNRFHIVPKLLQVMKSLL
;
A
#
# COMPACT_ATOMS: atom_id res chain seq x y z
N MET A 1 -6.39 3.52 -19.98
CA MET A 1 -6.66 2.13 -19.57
C MET A 1 -8.09 2.13 -19.06
N ASP A 2 -9.03 1.67 -19.91
CA ASP A 2 -10.46 1.71 -19.60
C ASP A 2 -10.81 0.55 -18.67
N TRP A 3 -11.21 0.88 -17.45
CA TRP A 3 -11.68 -0.06 -16.47
C TRP A 3 -13.18 -0.27 -16.68
N HIS A 4 -13.56 -1.30 -17.44
CA HIS A 4 -14.96 -1.71 -17.56
C HIS A 4 -15.40 -2.45 -16.29
N PHE A 5 -16.46 -1.95 -15.67
CA PHE A 5 -17.12 -2.59 -14.53
C PHE A 5 -17.70 -3.96 -14.93
N LEU A 6 -17.07 -5.04 -14.50
CA LEU A 6 -17.67 -6.37 -14.57
C LEU A 6 -18.63 -6.56 -13.40
N LYS A 7 -19.92 -6.65 -13.69
CA LYS A 7 -20.95 -7.09 -12.74
C LYS A 7 -20.80 -8.60 -12.51
N LEU A 8 -20.10 -9.00 -11.45
CA LEU A 8 -20.15 -10.37 -10.95
C LEU A 8 -21.02 -10.46 -9.70
N LYS A 9 -21.53 -11.67 -9.40
CA LYS A 9 -22.45 -11.93 -8.26
C LYS A 9 -21.93 -11.49 -6.88
N ASP A 10 -20.62 -11.29 -6.74
CA ASP A 10 -19.94 -10.80 -5.53
C ASP A 10 -19.52 -9.34 -5.65
N GLY A 11 -20.41 -8.49 -6.14
CA GLY A 11 -20.15 -7.10 -6.55
C GLY A 11 -19.46 -6.21 -5.51
N LEU A 12 -19.57 -6.52 -4.21
CA LEU A 12 -18.91 -5.73 -3.16
C LEU A 12 -17.40 -5.92 -3.16
N PHE A 13 -16.91 -7.16 -3.29
CA PHE A 13 -15.47 -7.45 -3.31
C PHE A 13 -14.77 -6.83 -4.51
N LEU A 14 -15.38 -6.94 -5.70
CA LEU A 14 -14.83 -6.36 -6.92
C LEU A 14 -14.86 -4.84 -6.93
N ASN A 15 -15.90 -4.22 -6.38
CA ASN A 15 -15.97 -2.77 -6.21
C ASN A 15 -14.86 -2.24 -5.29
N THR A 16 -14.33 -3.08 -4.40
CA THR A 16 -13.21 -2.73 -3.53
C THR A 16 -11.86 -2.98 -4.19
N LEU A 17 -11.74 -4.02 -5.03
CA LEU A 17 -10.48 -4.39 -5.70
C LEU A 17 -9.93 -3.29 -6.61
N VAL A 18 -10.79 -2.62 -7.37
CA VAL A 18 -10.35 -1.55 -8.28
C VAL A 18 -9.69 -0.39 -7.53
N PRO A 19 -10.35 0.22 -6.53
CA PRO A 19 -9.74 1.27 -5.72
C PRO A 19 -8.43 0.84 -5.06
N VAL A 20 -8.40 -0.36 -4.50
CA VAL A 20 -7.21 -0.91 -3.85
C VAL A 20 -6.07 -1.11 -4.83
N GLY A 21 -6.34 -1.69 -6.00
CA GLY A 21 -5.34 -1.89 -7.04
C GLY A 21 -4.71 -0.58 -7.52
N VAL A 22 -5.52 0.46 -7.70
CA VAL A 22 -5.05 1.80 -8.09
C VAL A 22 -4.23 2.44 -6.98
N SER A 23 -4.65 2.31 -5.72
CA SER A 23 -3.91 2.85 -4.57
C SER A 23 -2.54 2.19 -4.45
N LEU A 24 -2.46 0.86 -4.54
CA LEU A 24 -1.19 0.13 -4.52
C LEU A 24 -0.28 0.49 -5.70
N TRP A 25 -0.84 0.65 -6.89
CA TRP A 25 -0.06 1.06 -8.07
C TRP A 25 0.51 2.47 -7.91
N LYS A 26 -0.27 3.43 -7.40
CA LYS A 26 0.24 4.78 -7.07
C LYS A 26 1.31 4.72 -5.99
N THR A 27 1.10 3.91 -4.97
CA THR A 27 2.08 3.67 -3.91
C THR A 27 3.39 3.11 -4.49
N GLN A 28 3.32 2.18 -5.45
CA GLN A 28 4.49 1.66 -6.14
C GLN A 28 5.23 2.77 -6.90
N ILE A 29 4.51 3.64 -7.64
CA ILE A 29 5.12 4.76 -8.33
C ILE A 29 5.83 5.70 -7.35
N LEU A 30 5.19 6.05 -6.23
CA LEU A 30 5.79 6.93 -5.22
C LEU A 30 7.03 6.31 -4.56
N THR A 31 7.04 4.99 -4.39
CA THR A 31 8.11 4.25 -3.70
C THR A 31 9.30 3.95 -4.62
N GLU A 32 9.03 3.55 -5.87
CA GLU A 32 10.03 2.99 -6.80
C GLU A 32 10.36 3.92 -7.97
N ASN A 33 9.90 5.18 -7.94
CA ASN A 33 10.21 6.11 -9.01
C ASN A 33 11.72 6.39 -9.12
N ALA A 34 12.18 6.72 -10.32
CA ALA A 34 13.56 7.09 -10.59
C ALA A 34 13.82 8.59 -10.32
N SER A 35 12.94 9.29 -9.61
CA SER A 35 13.08 10.69 -9.28
C SER A 35 14.18 10.90 -8.24
N ASP A 36 14.78 12.08 -8.27
CA ASP A 36 15.71 12.56 -7.25
C ASP A 36 15.02 12.76 -5.87
N PHE A 37 13.70 12.70 -5.86
CA PHE A 37 12.89 12.85 -4.65
C PHE A 37 12.09 11.58 -4.36
N ALA A 38 12.02 11.21 -3.07
CA ALA A 38 11.05 10.24 -2.55
C ALA A 38 9.91 10.99 -1.87
N LEU A 39 8.69 10.45 -1.99
CA LEU A 39 7.49 10.97 -1.36
C LEU A 39 6.93 9.90 -0.44
N TYR A 40 6.87 10.16 0.87
CA TYR A 40 6.36 9.21 1.85
C TYR A 40 5.07 9.73 2.48
N MET A 41 4.02 8.93 2.43
CA MET A 41 2.73 9.21 3.04
C MET A 41 2.77 8.90 4.53
N THR A 42 2.53 9.88 5.39
CA THR A 42 2.56 9.69 6.85
C THR A 42 1.19 9.70 7.51
N ASP A 43 0.16 10.10 6.77
CA ASP A 43 -1.24 10.00 7.18
C ASP A 43 -2.04 9.29 6.08
N VAL A 44 -2.22 7.99 6.22
CA VAL A 44 -2.94 7.16 5.26
C VAL A 44 -4.21 6.64 5.92
N ASN A 45 -5.30 7.34 5.70
CA ASN A 45 -6.64 6.91 6.05
C ASN A 45 -7.57 7.00 4.84
N MET A 46 -8.77 6.42 4.94
CA MET A 46 -9.70 6.37 3.80
C MET A 46 -10.22 7.75 3.40
N ASP A 47 -10.31 8.69 4.34
CA ASP A 47 -10.82 10.04 4.10
C ASP A 47 -9.84 10.89 3.27
N ASN A 48 -8.56 10.48 3.21
CA ASN A 48 -7.54 11.14 2.40
C ASN A 48 -7.57 10.72 0.93
N PHE A 49 -8.53 9.86 0.54
CA PHE A 49 -8.70 9.42 -0.84
C PHE A 49 -10.09 9.74 -1.36
N ALA A 50 -10.17 10.33 -2.53
CA ALA A 50 -11.41 10.51 -3.27
C ALA A 50 -11.49 9.57 -4.47
N VAL A 51 -12.69 9.10 -4.79
CA VAL A 51 -12.94 8.26 -5.96
C VAL A 51 -13.78 9.05 -6.95
N ARG A 52 -13.26 9.24 -8.16
CA ARG A 52 -14.01 9.86 -9.26
C ARG A 52 -15.06 8.90 -9.82
N PRO A 53 -16.07 9.42 -10.56
CA PRO A 53 -17.07 8.56 -11.21
C PRO A 53 -16.49 7.52 -12.18
N ASP A 54 -15.33 7.78 -12.76
CA ASP A 54 -14.59 6.86 -13.63
C ASP A 54 -13.77 5.82 -12.87
N GLY A 55 -13.87 5.77 -11.53
CA GLY A 55 -13.11 4.88 -10.67
C GLY A 55 -11.69 5.34 -10.35
N THR A 56 -11.27 6.50 -10.85
CA THR A 56 -9.94 7.05 -10.54
C THR A 56 -9.85 7.45 -9.07
N ILE A 57 -8.81 6.97 -8.39
CA ILE A 57 -8.52 7.38 -7.00
C ILE A 57 -7.55 8.55 -7.00
N LEU A 58 -7.87 9.54 -6.20
CA LEU A 58 -7.05 10.71 -5.93
C LEU A 58 -6.67 10.73 -4.46
N LEU A 59 -5.40 11.01 -4.18
CA LEU A 59 -4.98 11.45 -2.86
C LEU A 59 -5.34 12.93 -2.76
N ILE A 60 -6.20 13.30 -1.82
CA ILE A 60 -6.75 14.66 -1.68
C ILE A 60 -6.16 15.43 -0.52
N ASP A 61 -5.65 14.72 0.49
CA ASP A 61 -4.91 15.32 1.60
C ASP A 61 -3.43 15.00 1.45
N VAL A 62 -2.66 16.02 1.12
CA VAL A 62 -1.21 15.93 0.85
C VAL A 62 -0.36 16.69 1.88
N GLU A 63 -0.98 17.24 2.92
CA GLU A 63 -0.28 18.05 3.92
C GLU A 63 0.74 17.23 4.73
N ASN A 64 0.47 15.94 4.88
CA ASN A 64 1.27 15.00 5.65
C ASN A 64 2.18 14.12 4.76
N ILE A 65 2.72 14.69 3.67
CA ILE A 65 3.72 14.01 2.83
C ILE A 65 5.12 14.46 3.20
N VAL A 66 5.99 13.49 3.51
CA VAL A 66 7.44 13.74 3.67
C VAL A 66 8.10 13.67 2.30
N ILE A 67 8.80 14.73 1.93
CA ILE A 67 9.58 14.82 0.70
C ILE A 67 11.05 14.66 1.06
N VAL A 68 11.70 13.66 0.50
CA VAL A 68 13.11 13.35 0.76
C VAL A 68 13.92 13.58 -0.51
N ASP A 69 14.91 14.45 -0.42
CA ASP A 69 15.90 14.68 -1.49
C ASP A 69 16.97 13.58 -1.44
N ARG A 70 16.87 12.64 -2.37
CA ARG A 70 17.78 11.48 -2.47
C ARG A 70 19.20 11.84 -2.82
N LEU A 71 19.44 12.97 -3.51
CA LEU A 71 20.76 13.42 -3.90
C LEU A 71 21.60 13.88 -2.70
N ASN A 72 20.92 14.34 -1.65
CA ASN A 72 21.58 14.88 -0.45
C ASN A 72 21.69 13.87 0.70
N ILE A 73 21.29 12.61 0.50
CA ILE A 73 21.43 11.56 1.52
C ILE A 73 22.90 11.16 1.66
N LYS A 74 23.44 11.40 2.86
CA LYS A 74 24.87 11.13 3.17
C LYS A 74 25.18 9.66 3.47
N ASN A 75 24.19 8.85 3.78
CA ASN A 75 24.36 7.44 4.13
C ASN A 75 24.05 6.55 2.94
N ASP A 76 25.04 5.74 2.56
CA ASP A 76 24.96 4.77 1.47
C ASP A 76 24.14 3.51 1.84
N GLN A 77 23.40 3.52 2.95
CA GLN A 77 22.44 2.48 3.29
C GLN A 77 21.18 2.69 2.46
N SER A 78 21.17 2.05 1.33
CA SER A 78 20.24 2.31 0.24
C SER A 78 18.76 2.04 0.54
N LYS A 79 18.42 1.25 1.56
CA LYS A 79 17.03 0.82 1.82
C LYS A 79 16.69 0.77 3.30
N LEU A 80 15.58 1.41 3.66
CA LEU A 80 14.92 1.28 4.95
C LEU A 80 13.80 0.25 4.87
N HIS A 81 13.84 -0.75 5.75
CA HIS A 81 12.71 -1.66 5.97
C HIS A 81 11.87 -1.16 7.12
N HIS A 82 10.59 -0.90 6.84
CA HIS A 82 9.66 -0.49 7.86
C HIS A 82 9.14 -1.72 8.63
N SER A 83 9.57 -1.85 9.88
CA SER A 83 9.01 -2.84 10.81
C SER A 83 7.95 -2.16 11.69
N THR A 84 6.95 -2.93 12.13
CA THR A 84 6.03 -2.48 13.16
C THR A 84 6.84 -2.19 14.42
N GLY A 85 7.05 -0.92 14.72
CA GLY A 85 7.86 -0.53 15.87
C GLY A 85 7.18 -0.82 17.19
N GLU A 86 7.97 -0.88 18.23
CA GLU A 86 7.57 -1.22 19.59
C GLU A 86 6.74 -0.12 20.29
N PHE A 87 6.57 1.06 19.68
CA PHE A 87 6.02 2.22 20.36
C PHE A 87 4.50 2.25 20.50
N CYS A 88 3.77 1.59 19.59
CA CYS A 88 2.32 1.59 19.61
C CYS A 88 1.78 0.41 18.80
N LYS A 89 0.98 -0.46 19.43
CA LYS A 89 0.41 -1.64 18.77
C LYS A 89 -0.58 -1.29 17.66
N ASP A 90 -1.25 -0.15 17.79
CA ASP A 90 -2.37 0.24 16.95
C ASP A 90 -2.18 1.63 16.31
N CYS A 91 -0.94 2.08 16.07
CA CYS A 91 -0.65 3.33 15.38
C CYS A 91 0.26 3.13 14.18
N LEU A 92 0.19 4.08 13.24
CA LEU A 92 1.15 4.17 12.16
C LEU A 92 2.50 4.60 12.74
N ASN A 93 3.47 3.70 12.67
CA ASN A 93 4.76 3.88 13.31
C ASN A 93 5.83 4.20 12.25
N PHE A 94 6.46 5.35 12.37
CA PHE A 94 7.55 5.77 11.50
C PHE A 94 8.45 6.79 12.19
N SER A 95 9.68 6.90 11.70
CA SER A 95 10.65 7.91 12.10
C SER A 95 10.95 8.81 10.92
N PHE A 96 10.78 10.11 11.08
CA PHE A 96 11.17 11.11 10.08
C PHE A 96 12.66 11.04 9.77
N GLU A 97 13.48 10.87 10.80
CA GLU A 97 14.94 10.78 10.67
C GLU A 97 15.33 9.58 9.80
N ASP A 98 14.72 8.42 10.05
CA ASP A 98 14.98 7.22 9.25
C ASP A 98 14.51 7.39 7.80
N LEU A 99 13.32 7.92 7.58
CA LEU A 99 12.83 8.18 6.22
C LEU A 99 13.73 9.15 5.45
N CYS A 100 14.23 10.21 6.11
CA CYS A 100 15.09 11.22 5.50
C CYS A 100 16.56 10.78 5.33
N SER A 101 16.98 9.69 5.97
CA SER A 101 18.34 9.20 5.92
C SER A 101 18.57 8.05 4.92
N HIS A 102 17.52 7.55 4.26
CA HIS A 102 17.58 6.41 3.36
C HIS A 102 17.09 6.76 1.95
N ASN A 103 17.81 6.28 0.93
CA ASN A 103 17.45 6.51 -0.47
C ASN A 103 16.12 5.88 -0.88
N GLN A 104 15.75 4.79 -0.26
CA GLN A 104 14.52 4.06 -0.53
C GLN A 104 13.96 3.45 0.75
N SER A 105 12.64 3.50 0.91
CA SER A 105 11.95 2.84 2.02
C SER A 105 10.71 2.11 1.51
N ASP A 106 10.37 0.99 2.14
CA ASP A 106 9.11 0.29 1.90
C ASP A 106 7.93 0.89 2.70
N HIS A 107 8.12 2.08 3.28
CA HIS A 107 7.14 2.77 4.13
C HIS A 107 5.77 2.91 3.48
N ASN A 108 5.70 3.41 2.23
CA ASN A 108 4.42 3.55 1.54
C ASN A 108 3.69 2.21 1.36
N TYR A 109 4.41 1.14 1.12
CA TYR A 109 3.83 -0.21 1.07
C TYR A 109 3.31 -0.64 2.44
N TYR A 110 4.10 -0.38 3.49
CA TYR A 110 3.69 -0.68 4.86
C TYR A 110 2.38 0.03 5.22
N VAL A 111 2.30 1.35 5.04
CA VAL A 111 1.14 2.13 5.47
C VAL A 111 -0.14 1.76 4.72
N VAL A 112 -0.04 1.42 3.43
CA VAL A 112 -1.19 0.95 2.67
C VAL A 112 -1.58 -0.47 3.07
N CYS A 113 -0.64 -1.40 3.11
CA CYS A 113 -0.95 -2.80 3.40
C CYS A 113 -1.46 -2.98 4.83
N LYS A 114 -0.77 -2.40 5.83
CA LYS A 114 -1.14 -2.52 7.25
C LYS A 114 -2.28 -1.58 7.63
N GLY A 115 -2.29 -0.36 7.08
CA GLY A 115 -3.26 0.67 7.43
C GLY A 115 -4.60 0.54 6.73
N LEU A 116 -4.66 0.04 5.49
CA LEU A 116 -5.89 0.02 4.71
C LEU A 116 -6.38 -1.38 4.33
N LEU A 117 -5.48 -2.30 3.94
CA LEU A 117 -5.90 -3.51 3.24
C LEU A 117 -6.33 -4.64 4.15
N VAL A 118 -5.60 -4.90 5.24
CA VAL A 118 -5.82 -6.06 6.10
C VAL A 118 -6.78 -5.77 7.25
N PRO A 119 -7.46 -6.80 7.79
CA PRO A 119 -8.22 -6.68 9.03
C PRO A 119 -7.35 -6.21 10.20
N GLY A 120 -7.93 -5.44 11.12
CA GLY A 120 -7.20 -4.86 12.25
C GLY A 120 -6.36 -3.66 11.86
N SER A 121 -6.62 -3.05 10.70
CA SER A 121 -6.02 -1.79 10.29
C SER A 121 -6.44 -0.66 11.23
N TYR A 122 -5.63 0.39 11.33
CA TYR A 122 -5.92 1.55 12.18
C TYR A 122 -7.23 2.25 11.81
N PHE A 123 -7.61 2.19 10.56
CA PHE A 123 -8.73 2.94 10.00
C PHE A 123 -9.95 2.07 9.70
N SER A 124 -9.84 0.76 9.80
CA SER A 124 -10.94 -0.17 9.59
C SER A 124 -10.70 -1.48 10.33
N SER A 125 -11.63 -1.86 11.19
CA SER A 125 -11.57 -3.15 11.90
C SER A 125 -11.52 -4.35 10.95
N LYS A 126 -12.05 -4.20 9.72
CA LYS A 126 -12.12 -5.27 8.71
C LYS A 126 -11.04 -5.14 7.62
N GLY A 127 -10.49 -3.93 7.40
CA GLY A 127 -9.67 -3.64 6.23
C GLY A 127 -10.48 -3.57 4.93
N LEU A 128 -9.89 -3.09 3.85
CA LEU A 128 -10.54 -2.98 2.54
C LEU A 128 -10.71 -4.34 1.84
N LEU A 129 -9.78 -5.26 2.05
CA LEU A 129 -9.81 -6.61 1.45
C LEU A 129 -10.12 -7.66 2.52
N HIS A 130 -11.35 -7.65 2.99
CA HIS A 130 -11.92 -8.68 3.88
C HIS A 130 -12.88 -9.59 3.10
N ASP A 131 -13.26 -10.71 3.71
CA ASP A 131 -14.22 -11.67 3.16
C ASP A 131 -13.90 -12.12 1.73
N ILE A 132 -12.61 -12.44 1.50
CA ILE A 132 -12.11 -12.88 0.19
C ILE A 132 -12.90 -14.14 -0.24
N PRO A 133 -13.56 -14.13 -1.43
CA PRO A 133 -14.27 -15.29 -1.91
C PRO A 133 -13.37 -16.51 -2.00
N LYS A 134 -13.86 -17.67 -1.56
CA LYS A 134 -13.09 -18.92 -1.52
C LYS A 134 -12.50 -19.30 -2.88
N ALA A 135 -13.22 -19.04 -3.98
CA ALA A 135 -12.74 -19.30 -5.33
C ALA A 135 -11.52 -18.41 -5.67
N VAL A 136 -11.54 -17.13 -5.28
CA VAL A 136 -10.43 -16.20 -5.46
C VAL A 136 -9.23 -16.65 -4.63
N GLU A 137 -9.44 -17.01 -3.36
CA GLU A 137 -8.35 -17.46 -2.49
C GLU A 137 -7.65 -18.71 -3.02
N ILE A 138 -8.42 -19.72 -3.48
CA ILE A 138 -7.86 -20.94 -4.07
C ILE A 138 -7.01 -20.64 -5.31
N GLN A 139 -7.45 -19.67 -6.10
CA GLN A 139 -6.82 -19.33 -7.38
C GLN A 139 -5.57 -18.46 -7.22
N THR A 140 -5.56 -17.60 -6.22
CA THR A 140 -4.59 -16.50 -6.13
C THR A 140 -3.73 -16.49 -4.88
N ASN A 141 -4.15 -17.21 -3.84
CA ASN A 141 -3.54 -17.13 -2.50
C ASN A 141 -3.44 -15.69 -1.97
N LEU A 142 -4.50 -14.90 -2.21
CA LEU A 142 -4.54 -13.47 -1.93
C LEU A 142 -4.33 -13.15 -0.45
N SER A 143 -4.90 -13.95 0.45
CA SER A 143 -4.72 -13.80 1.90
C SER A 143 -3.25 -13.87 2.31
N TYR A 144 -2.48 -14.78 1.72
CA TYR A 144 -1.04 -14.88 1.97
C TYR A 144 -0.30 -13.64 1.48
N LEU A 145 -0.60 -13.15 0.29
CA LEU A 145 0.03 -11.95 -0.26
C LEU A 145 -0.27 -10.71 0.60
N LEU A 146 -1.50 -10.57 1.06
CA LEU A 146 -1.90 -9.48 1.96
C LEU A 146 -1.18 -9.55 3.30
N LYS A 147 -1.09 -10.74 3.89
CA LYS A 147 -0.36 -10.96 5.14
C LYS A 147 1.13 -10.59 4.98
N GLU A 148 1.78 -11.09 3.94
CA GLU A 148 3.20 -10.78 3.66
C GLU A 148 3.42 -9.30 3.32
N CYS A 149 2.43 -8.60 2.77
CA CYS A 149 2.50 -7.17 2.56
C CYS A 149 2.40 -6.39 3.88
N ALA A 150 1.48 -6.77 4.75
CA ALA A 150 1.28 -6.10 6.04
C ALA A 150 2.40 -6.42 7.03
N GLU A 151 2.74 -7.70 7.17
CA GLU A 151 3.72 -8.22 8.14
C GLU A 151 4.68 -9.21 7.44
N PRO A 152 5.68 -8.70 6.72
CA PRO A 152 6.57 -9.54 5.93
C PRO A 152 7.44 -10.43 6.81
N THR A 153 7.57 -11.70 6.41
CA THR A 153 8.43 -12.68 7.09
C THR A 153 9.92 -12.43 6.83
N LYS A 154 10.25 -11.66 5.78
CA LYS A 154 11.63 -11.31 5.42
C LYS A 154 11.77 -9.81 5.21
N ILE A 155 12.90 -9.27 5.62
CA ILE A 155 13.28 -7.87 5.40
C ILE A 155 13.19 -7.55 3.90
N PHE A 156 12.62 -6.39 3.58
CA PHE A 156 12.38 -5.90 2.21
C PHE A 156 11.45 -6.75 1.33
N ASN A 157 10.75 -7.74 1.91
CA ASN A 157 9.88 -8.61 1.12
C ASN A 157 8.71 -7.84 0.47
N ARG A 158 8.30 -6.68 1.02
CA ARG A 158 7.26 -5.83 0.42
C ARG A 158 7.57 -5.42 -1.01
N PHE A 159 8.85 -5.15 -1.33
CA PHE A 159 9.28 -4.84 -2.71
C PHE A 159 9.04 -6.00 -3.69
N HIS A 160 8.96 -7.23 -3.20
CA HIS A 160 8.66 -8.41 -4.01
C HIS A 160 7.18 -8.79 -4.01
N ILE A 161 6.50 -8.55 -2.89
CA ILE A 161 5.11 -8.95 -2.69
C ILE A 161 4.14 -7.97 -3.37
N VAL A 162 4.37 -6.66 -3.28
CA VAL A 162 3.45 -5.67 -3.85
C VAL A 162 3.29 -5.79 -5.36
N PRO A 163 4.34 -5.98 -6.17
CA PRO A 163 4.17 -6.27 -7.61
C PRO A 163 3.34 -7.53 -7.89
N LYS A 164 3.51 -8.59 -7.10
CA LYS A 164 2.71 -9.83 -7.23
C LYS A 164 1.25 -9.57 -6.85
N LEU A 165 1.02 -8.86 -5.74
CA LEU A 165 -0.31 -8.47 -5.30
C LEU A 165 -1.04 -7.66 -6.38
N LEU A 166 -0.36 -6.68 -6.98
CA LEU A 166 -0.89 -5.90 -8.11
C LEU A 166 -1.21 -6.77 -9.34
N GLN A 167 -0.35 -7.73 -9.66
CA GLN A 167 -0.59 -8.66 -10.76
C GLN A 167 -1.83 -9.51 -10.51
N VAL A 168 -1.98 -10.05 -9.30
CA VAL A 168 -3.17 -10.82 -8.91
C VAL A 168 -4.42 -9.95 -8.99
N MET A 169 -4.40 -8.74 -8.43
CA MET A 169 -5.55 -7.83 -8.51
C MET A 169 -5.94 -7.52 -9.96
N LYS A 170 -4.96 -7.29 -10.83
CA LYS A 170 -5.22 -7.06 -12.27
C LYS A 170 -5.83 -8.28 -12.96
N SER A 171 -5.49 -9.50 -12.56
CA SER A 171 -6.03 -10.72 -13.14
C SER A 171 -7.47 -11.02 -12.71
N LEU A 172 -7.94 -10.38 -11.64
CA LEU A 172 -9.30 -10.52 -11.11
C LEU A 172 -10.28 -9.50 -11.70
N LEU A 173 -9.77 -8.50 -12.42
CA LEU A 173 -10.55 -7.44 -13.09
C LEU A 173 -10.76 -7.75 -14.56
#